data_52db5fa642b72f9dd19f5e8d9d1382ef
#
_entry.id   52db5fa642b72f9dd19f5e8d9d1382ef
#
_cell.length_a   1.000
_cell.length_b   1.000
_cell.length_c   1.000
_cell.angle_alpha   90.00
_cell.angle_beta   90.00
_cell.angle_gamma   90.00
#
_symmetry.space_group_name_H-M   'P 1'
#
loop_
_entity.id
_entity.type
_entity.pdbx_description
1 polymer ?
#
loop_
_entity_poly.entity_id
_entity_poly.type
_entity_poly.pdbx_seq_one_letter_code
_entity_poly.pdbx_strand_id
1 'polypeptide(L)' 'MLIERGLRVMSVEVVGDAYAIASNYLRRTGAIPDNLVTCDRLLDIILQLLDAGEYNKIRLANKAIAKFEAA' A
#
# COMPACT_ATOMS: atom_id res chain seq x y z
N MET A 1 24.89 7.14 3.15
CA MET A 1 23.97 8.27 3.09
C MET A 1 23.22 8.34 1.78
N LEU A 2 23.91 8.30 0.65
CA LEU A 2 23.26 8.26 -0.66
C LEU A 2 22.39 7.03 -0.84
N ILE A 3 22.85 5.89 -0.31
CA ILE A 3 22.12 4.63 -0.38
C ILE A 3 20.82 4.73 0.41
N GLU A 4 20.86 5.34 1.58
CA GLU A 4 19.66 5.53 2.40
C GLU A 4 18.63 6.40 1.70
N ARG A 5 19.07 7.47 1.06
CA ARG A 5 18.17 8.34 0.30
C ARG A 5 17.54 7.60 -0.86
N GLY A 6 18.33 6.79 -1.56
CA GLY A 6 17.83 5.98 -2.65
C GLY A 6 16.76 5.00 -2.19
N LEU A 7 17.01 4.34 -1.06
CA LEU A 7 16.05 3.41 -0.48
C LEU A 7 14.76 4.12 -0.07
N ARG A 8 14.86 5.30 0.53
CA ARG A 8 13.68 6.06 0.91
C ARG A 8 12.84 6.47 -0.28
N VAL A 9 13.48 6.93 -1.34
CA VAL A 9 12.77 7.29 -2.57
C VAL A 9 12.07 6.07 -3.15
N MET A 10 12.77 4.94 -3.21
CA MET A 10 12.19 3.70 -3.70
C MET A 10 11.01 3.25 -2.84
N SER A 11 11.13 3.39 -1.52
CA SER A 11 10.06 3.03 -0.60
C SER A 11 8.81 3.89 -0.80
N VAL A 12 8.99 5.20 -1.01
CA VAL A 12 7.88 6.11 -1.27
C VAL A 12 7.17 5.73 -2.57
N GLU A 13 7.92 5.43 -3.62
CA GLU A 13 7.35 5.01 -4.90
C GLU A 13 6.59 3.69 -4.75
N VAL A 14 7.18 2.73 -4.06
CA VAL A 14 6.56 1.43 -3.82
C VAL A 14 5.26 1.59 -3.03
N VAL A 15 5.28 2.38 -1.97
CA VAL A 15 4.08 2.64 -1.17
C VAL A 15 3.01 3.31 -2.01
N GLY A 16 3.36 4.33 -2.78
CA GLY A 16 2.42 5.03 -3.64
C GLY A 16 1.78 4.11 -4.67
N ASP A 17 2.60 3.30 -5.34
CA ASP A 17 2.11 2.36 -6.35
C ASP A 17 1.24 1.28 -5.72
N ALA A 18 1.68 0.70 -4.62
CA ALA A 18 0.92 -0.32 -3.91
C ALA A 18 -0.43 0.23 -3.42
N TYR A 19 -0.41 1.43 -2.88
CA TYR A 19 -1.64 2.09 -2.43
C TYR A 19 -2.60 2.31 -3.60
N ALA A 20 -2.09 2.80 -4.73
CA ALA A 20 -2.92 3.03 -5.91
C ALA A 20 -3.56 1.72 -6.39
N ILE A 21 -2.79 0.66 -6.49
CA ILE A 21 -3.28 -0.65 -6.92
C ILE A 21 -4.34 -1.16 -5.95
N ALA A 22 -4.03 -1.18 -4.67
CA ALA A 22 -4.91 -1.71 -3.65
C ALA A 22 -6.19 -0.89 -3.50
N SER A 23 -6.08 0.43 -3.47
CA SER A 23 -7.24 1.30 -3.32
C SER A 23 -8.18 1.21 -4.51
N ASN A 24 -7.64 1.12 -5.73
CA ASN A 24 -8.47 0.96 -6.92
C ASN A 24 -9.25 -0.35 -6.88
N TYR A 25 -8.59 -1.44 -6.48
CA TYR A 25 -9.26 -2.72 -6.33
C TYR A 25 -10.38 -2.64 -5.30
N LEU A 26 -10.08 -2.10 -4.13
CA LEU A 26 -11.06 -2.02 -3.04
C LEU A 26 -12.24 -1.10 -3.36
N ARG A 27 -12.01 -0.06 -4.14
CA ARG A 27 -13.10 0.79 -4.62
C ARG A 27 -14.01 0.05 -5.59
N ARG A 28 -13.43 -0.74 -6.48
CA ARG A 28 -14.22 -1.54 -7.43
C ARG A 28 -15.10 -2.55 -6.72
N THR A 29 -14.59 -3.16 -5.67
CA THR A 29 -15.34 -4.18 -4.92
C THR A 29 -16.31 -3.56 -3.91
N GLY A 30 -16.26 -2.24 -3.72
CA GLY A 30 -17.11 -1.56 -2.76
C GLY A 30 -16.62 -1.61 -1.33
N ALA A 31 -15.42 -2.12 -1.11
CA ALA A 31 -14.83 -2.18 0.23
C ALA A 31 -14.44 -0.80 0.75
N ILE A 32 -14.15 0.13 -0.15
CA ILE A 32 -13.86 1.53 0.16
C ILE A 32 -14.82 2.42 -0.61
N PRO A 33 -15.42 3.45 0.03
CA PRO A 33 -16.27 4.40 -0.69
C PRO A 33 -15.48 5.19 -1.75
N ASP A 34 -16.12 5.46 -2.89
CA ASP A 34 -15.50 6.21 -3.98
C ASP A 34 -15.12 7.64 -3.59
N ASN A 35 -15.86 8.22 -2.66
CA ASN A 35 -15.60 9.58 -2.21
C ASN A 35 -14.53 9.69 -1.13
N LEU A 36 -13.96 8.57 -0.70
CA LEU A 36 -12.88 8.58 0.29
C LEU A 36 -11.57 8.95 -0.39
N VAL A 37 -11.00 10.09 0.01
CA VAL A 37 -9.76 10.59 -0.59
C VAL A 37 -8.58 9.72 -0.21
N THR A 38 -8.45 9.42 1.08
CA THR A 38 -7.34 8.61 1.59
C THR A 38 -7.88 7.60 2.59
N CYS A 39 -7.50 6.35 2.43
CA CYS A 39 -7.83 5.31 3.39
C CYS A 39 -6.64 5.09 4.31
N ASP A 40 -6.68 5.71 5.48
CA ASP A 40 -5.57 5.63 6.45
C ASP A 40 -5.30 4.20 6.90
N ARG A 41 -6.35 3.42 7.06
CA ARG A 41 -6.22 2.02 7.46
C ARG A 41 -5.44 1.21 6.43
N LEU A 42 -5.76 1.41 5.15
CA LEU A 42 -5.04 0.73 4.07
C LEU A 42 -3.58 1.18 4.03
N LEU A 43 -3.35 2.46 4.19
CA LEU A 43 -2.00 3.01 4.20
C LEU A 43 -1.19 2.42 5.36
N ASP A 44 -1.77 2.33 6.54
CA ASP A 44 -1.11 1.72 7.70
C ASP A 44 -0.72 0.28 7.44
N ILE A 45 -1.61 -0.50 6.83
CA ILE A 45 -1.34 -1.89 6.47
C ILE A 45 -0.15 -1.97 5.52
N ILE A 46 -0.14 -1.13 4.49
CA ILE A 46 0.94 -1.09 3.51
C ILE A 46 2.26 -0.75 4.18
N LEU A 47 2.27 0.25 5.06
CA LEU A 47 3.49 0.65 5.77
C LEU A 47 4.01 -0.45 6.68
N GLN A 48 3.14 -1.16 7.35
CA GLN A 48 3.52 -2.30 8.18
C GLN A 48 4.16 -3.42 7.36
N LEU A 49 3.59 -3.72 6.21
CA LEU A 49 4.14 -4.74 5.31
C LEU A 49 5.48 -4.33 4.74
N LEU A 50 5.62 -3.06 4.39
CA LEU A 50 6.88 -2.52 3.90
C LEU A 50 7.96 -2.63 4.98
N ASP A 51 7.61 -2.28 6.20
CA ASP A 51 8.51 -2.36 7.34
C ASP A 51 8.95 -3.80 7.62
N ALA A 52 8.10 -4.75 7.31
CA ALA A 52 8.43 -6.18 7.42
C ALA A 52 9.29 -6.69 6.27
N GLY A 53 9.63 -5.85 5.30
CA GLY A 53 10.54 -6.20 4.22
C GLY A 53 9.90 -6.49 2.87
N GLU A 54 8.61 -6.23 2.71
CA GLU A 54 7.94 -6.45 1.43
C GLU A 54 8.08 -5.22 0.55
N TYR A 55 8.98 -5.29 -0.44
CA TYR A 55 9.28 -4.16 -1.32
C TYR A 55 8.74 -4.32 -2.74
N ASN A 56 8.14 -5.45 -3.08
CA ASN A 56 7.52 -5.64 -4.39
C ASN A 56 6.13 -5.01 -4.38
N LYS A 57 5.90 -4.01 -5.22
CA LYS A 57 4.65 -3.25 -5.20
C LYS A 57 3.41 -4.12 -5.46
N ILE A 58 3.53 -5.11 -6.34
CA ILE A 58 2.40 -6.00 -6.63
C ILE A 58 2.08 -6.89 -5.44
N ARG A 59 3.11 -7.51 -4.86
CA ARG A 59 2.94 -8.35 -3.67
C ARG A 59 2.45 -7.53 -2.49
N LEU A 60 3.01 -6.33 -2.32
CA LEU A 60 2.63 -5.43 -1.25
C LEU A 60 1.15 -5.07 -1.35
N ALA A 61 0.70 -4.72 -2.57
CA ALA A 61 -0.71 -4.41 -2.81
C ALA A 61 -1.61 -5.62 -2.52
N ASN A 62 -1.23 -6.80 -3.02
CA ASN A 62 -2.03 -8.02 -2.83
C ASN A 62 -2.13 -8.40 -1.36
N LYS A 63 -1.03 -8.33 -0.62
CA LYS A 63 -1.02 -8.61 0.81
C LYS A 63 -1.84 -7.58 1.59
N ALA A 64 -1.75 -6.32 1.19
CA ALA A 64 -2.53 -5.26 1.83
C ALA A 64 -4.02 -5.47 1.62
N ILE A 65 -4.44 -5.82 0.41
CA ILE A 65 -5.83 -6.12 0.11
C ILE A 65 -6.32 -7.28 0.99
N ALA A 66 -5.55 -8.36 1.06
CA ALA A 66 -5.91 -9.53 1.84
C ALA A 66 -6.07 -9.17 3.33
N LYS A 67 -5.14 -8.40 3.87
CA LYS A 67 -5.22 -7.98 5.27
C LYS A 67 -6.38 -7.04 5.51
N PHE A 68 -6.64 -6.13 4.59
CA PHE A 68 -7.76 -5.21 4.70
C PHE A 68 -9.10 -5.95 4.73
N GLU A 69 -9.25 -6.93 3.85
CA GLU A 69 -10.49 -7.69 3.74
C GLU A 69 -10.67 -8.67 4.90
N ALA A 70 -9.57 -9.18 5.46
CA ALA A 70 -9.62 -10.12 6.59
C ALA A 70 -9.98 -9.44 7.91
N ALA A 71 -9.75 -8.15 8.01
CA ALA A 71 -10.07 -7.39 9.22
C ALA A 71 -11.53 -6.91 9.21
#